data_2b42d20dd7b1998e0143912e17917dba
#
_entry.id   2b42d20dd7b1998e0143912e17917dba
#
_cell.length_a   1.000
_cell.length_b   1.000
_cell.length_c   1.000
_cell.angle_alpha   90.00
_cell.angle_beta   90.00
_cell.angle_gamma   90.00
#
_symmetry.space_group_name_H-M   'P 1'
#
loop_
_entity.id
_entity.type
_entity.pdbx_description
1 polymer ?
#
loop_
_entity_poly.entity_id
_entity_poly.type
_entity_poly.pdbx_seq_one_letter_code
_entity_poly.pdbx_strand_id
1 'polypeptide(L)'
;MYTVLIQTTNGPVVTEINELSELDEALAPYYETYISCVTHYQEGEAKSLPKKKNKKYNTQTKITDFDIDWKKIKSACMTTISKEAGDKEPSHEWKRKLLLAEHSPVRRGTISWKWEQIPYAISTHFVRHHEGVEKWVGTSRPDRTDIKDRSKRTQMDYVPMEMEANIQALINISRKRLCNCADPTTRLYWKAVLEAIKEYDEDIYWACVPECIRCGGCPEYKTCGYYDIFSKNLTPEEQIDIHKRYDKYNEERVKTLSLKK
;
A
#
# COMPACT_ATOMS: atom_id res chain seq x y z
N MET A 1 23.50 -19.76 -25.25
CA MET A 1 22.58 -18.60 -25.16
C MET A 1 21.69 -18.79 -23.93
N TYR A 2 21.49 -17.76 -23.15
CA TYR A 2 20.63 -17.78 -21.96
C TYR A 2 19.54 -16.73 -22.13
N THR A 3 18.31 -17.12 -21.82
CA THR A 3 17.21 -16.14 -21.68
C THR A 3 17.16 -15.65 -20.26
N VAL A 4 17.31 -14.36 -20.03
CA VAL A 4 17.30 -13.71 -18.72
C VAL A 4 15.94 -13.05 -18.50
N LEU A 5 15.25 -13.44 -17.44
CA LEU A 5 14.01 -12.82 -16.98
C LEU A 5 14.32 -11.92 -15.80
N ILE A 6 14.14 -10.62 -15.96
CA ILE A 6 14.38 -9.60 -14.95
C ILE A 6 13.02 -9.12 -14.42
N GLN A 7 12.72 -9.34 -13.17
CA GLN A 7 11.51 -8.82 -12.52
C GLN A 7 11.81 -7.43 -11.97
N THR A 8 11.33 -6.39 -12.65
CA THR A 8 11.48 -4.99 -12.23
C THR A 8 10.18 -4.44 -11.62
N THR A 9 10.25 -3.28 -11.01
CA THR A 9 9.07 -2.54 -10.54
C THR A 9 8.11 -2.16 -11.66
N ASN A 10 8.60 -2.04 -12.88
CA ASN A 10 7.82 -1.68 -14.07
C ASN A 10 7.27 -2.90 -14.82
N GLY A 11 7.53 -4.12 -14.32
CA GLY A 11 7.11 -5.38 -14.91
C GLY A 11 8.29 -6.27 -15.32
N PRO A 12 8.01 -7.47 -15.84
CA PRO A 12 9.03 -8.39 -16.28
C PRO A 12 9.67 -7.90 -17.60
N VAL A 13 10.98 -7.98 -17.67
CA VAL A 13 11.76 -7.75 -18.88
C VAL A 13 12.48 -9.05 -19.25
N VAL A 14 12.48 -9.40 -20.52
CA VAL A 14 13.18 -10.57 -21.05
C VAL A 14 14.31 -10.07 -21.96
N THR A 15 15.51 -10.55 -21.72
CA THR A 15 16.69 -10.29 -22.57
C THR A 15 17.45 -11.59 -22.80
N GLU A 16 18.30 -11.63 -23.81
CA GLU A 16 19.12 -12.78 -24.15
C GLU A 16 20.59 -12.43 -24.02
N ILE A 17 21.38 -13.36 -23.48
CA ILE A 17 22.85 -13.25 -23.36
C ILE A 17 23.48 -14.55 -23.85
N ASN A 18 24.72 -14.47 -24.35
CA ASN A 18 25.43 -15.66 -24.82
C ASN A 18 26.13 -16.38 -23.69
N GLU A 19 26.70 -15.62 -22.76
CA GLU A 19 27.42 -16.13 -21.60
C GLU A 19 26.96 -15.45 -20.30
N LEU A 20 27.06 -16.15 -19.18
CA LEU A 20 26.70 -15.59 -17.86
C LEU A 20 27.56 -14.42 -17.42
N SER A 21 28.77 -14.30 -17.98
CA SER A 21 29.65 -13.12 -17.80
C SER A 21 29.04 -11.81 -18.30
N GLU A 22 28.09 -11.88 -19.25
CA GLU A 22 27.39 -10.72 -19.82
C GLU A 22 26.19 -10.28 -18.96
N LEU A 23 25.90 -11.01 -17.86
CA LEU A 23 24.70 -10.75 -17.04
C LEU A 23 24.68 -9.35 -16.44
N ASP A 24 25.83 -8.87 -15.95
CA ASP A 24 25.92 -7.54 -15.34
C ASP A 24 25.69 -6.43 -16.36
N GLU A 25 26.17 -6.61 -17.59
CA GLU A 25 25.96 -5.68 -18.70
C GLU A 25 24.47 -5.68 -19.11
N ALA A 26 23.85 -6.86 -19.18
CA ALA A 26 22.40 -7.02 -19.47
C ALA A 26 21.52 -6.40 -18.38
N LEU A 27 21.98 -6.36 -17.13
CA LEU A 27 21.28 -5.75 -16.00
C LEU A 27 21.50 -4.23 -15.91
N ALA A 28 22.58 -3.71 -16.49
CA ALA A 28 22.98 -2.30 -16.38
C ALA A 28 21.84 -1.30 -16.71
N PRO A 29 21.01 -1.50 -17.76
CA PRO A 29 19.91 -0.60 -18.07
C PRO A 29 18.83 -0.54 -16.97
N TYR A 30 18.82 -1.51 -16.04
CA TYR A 30 17.80 -1.69 -15.01
C TYR A 30 18.29 -1.39 -13.61
N TYR A 31 19.58 -1.02 -13.42
CA TYR A 31 20.12 -0.69 -12.10
C TYR A 31 19.45 0.50 -11.41
N GLU A 32 18.82 1.37 -12.19
CA GLU A 32 17.98 2.46 -11.67
C GLU A 32 16.59 2.01 -11.25
N THR A 33 16.18 0.77 -11.56
CA THR A 33 14.91 0.19 -11.18
C THR A 33 15.12 -0.88 -10.10
N TYR A 34 14.14 -1.07 -9.22
CA TYR A 34 14.23 -2.15 -8.25
C TYR A 34 14.09 -3.49 -8.96
N ILE A 35 15.17 -4.28 -8.96
CA ILE A 35 15.18 -5.64 -9.48
C ILE A 35 14.80 -6.58 -8.33
N SER A 36 13.63 -7.22 -8.41
CA SER A 36 13.14 -8.13 -7.39
C SER A 36 13.61 -9.57 -7.58
N CYS A 37 13.91 -9.96 -8.81
CA CYS A 37 14.38 -11.30 -9.15
C CYS A 37 15.03 -11.29 -10.53
N VAL A 38 16.14 -12.01 -10.66
CA VAL A 38 16.78 -12.34 -11.94
C VAL A 38 16.81 -13.85 -12.07
N THR A 39 16.31 -14.37 -13.18
CA THR A 39 16.33 -15.80 -13.49
C THR A 39 16.86 -15.99 -14.89
N HIS A 40 17.81 -16.89 -15.08
CA HIS A 40 18.37 -17.23 -16.37
C HIS A 40 18.14 -18.71 -16.71
N TYR A 41 18.03 -19.00 -18.00
CA TYR A 41 17.77 -20.34 -18.52
C TYR A 41 18.67 -20.62 -19.71
N GLN A 42 19.21 -21.83 -19.83
CA GLN A 42 19.91 -22.27 -21.03
C GLN A 42 18.92 -22.63 -22.15
N GLU A 43 19.35 -22.37 -23.39
CA GLU A 43 18.59 -22.75 -24.58
C GLU A 43 18.40 -24.28 -24.60
N GLY A 44 17.15 -24.75 -24.65
CA GLY A 44 16.78 -26.16 -24.60
C GLY A 44 16.14 -26.63 -23.28
N GLU A 45 16.28 -25.90 -22.18
CA GLU A 45 15.60 -26.19 -20.92
C GLU A 45 14.23 -25.52 -20.79
N ALA A 46 13.83 -24.72 -21.76
CA ALA A 46 12.52 -24.06 -21.81
C ALA A 46 11.36 -25.04 -22.07
N LYS A 47 11.35 -26.19 -21.35
CA LYS A 47 10.11 -26.93 -21.16
C LYS A 47 9.26 -26.16 -20.20
N SER A 48 8.33 -25.37 -20.79
CA SER A 48 7.24 -24.67 -20.11
C SER A 48 7.67 -24.17 -18.72
N LEU A 49 8.16 -22.92 -18.67
CA LEU A 49 8.06 -22.15 -17.42
C LEU A 49 6.74 -22.56 -16.79
N PRO A 50 6.71 -23.06 -15.52
CA PRO A 50 5.45 -23.16 -14.84
C PRO A 50 4.92 -21.75 -14.94
N LYS A 51 3.83 -21.54 -15.73
CA LYS A 51 3.06 -20.31 -15.66
C LYS A 51 2.83 -20.21 -14.18
N LYS A 52 3.62 -19.33 -13.48
CA LYS A 52 3.27 -18.94 -12.13
C LYS A 52 1.86 -18.48 -12.35
N LYS A 53 0.90 -19.37 -12.01
CA LYS A 53 -0.47 -18.95 -11.86
C LYS A 53 -0.28 -17.74 -10.97
N ASN A 54 -0.45 -16.54 -11.53
CA ASN A 54 -0.61 -15.36 -10.74
C ASN A 54 -1.71 -15.80 -9.78
N LYS A 55 -1.31 -16.21 -8.57
CA LYS A 55 -2.25 -16.36 -7.50
C LYS A 55 -2.78 -14.96 -7.37
N LYS A 56 -3.89 -14.71 -8.09
CA LYS A 56 -4.66 -13.50 -7.94
C LYS A 56 -5.10 -13.64 -6.49
N TYR A 57 -4.33 -13.01 -5.57
CA TYR A 57 -4.72 -12.96 -4.19
C TYR A 57 -6.06 -12.25 -4.21
N ASN A 58 -7.12 -13.01 -4.14
CA ASN A 58 -8.43 -12.46 -3.93
C ASN A 58 -8.42 -11.96 -2.49
N THR A 59 -8.10 -10.68 -2.30
CA THR A 59 -7.97 -10.10 -0.97
C THR A 59 -9.30 -10.10 -0.23
N GLN A 60 -10.42 -10.29 -0.96
CA GLN A 60 -11.79 -10.26 -0.40
C GLN A 60 -11.95 -9.18 0.68
N THR A 61 -11.39 -8.01 0.40
CA THR A 61 -11.47 -6.87 1.30
C THR A 61 -12.88 -6.32 1.30
N LYS A 62 -13.45 -6.13 2.48
CA LYS A 62 -14.79 -5.57 2.65
C LYS A 62 -14.75 -4.49 3.72
N ILE A 63 -15.28 -3.31 3.42
CA ILE A 63 -15.58 -2.30 4.45
C ILE A 63 -16.80 -2.81 5.23
N THR A 64 -16.66 -2.92 6.54
CA THR A 64 -17.71 -3.40 7.44
C THR A 64 -18.43 -2.26 8.15
N ASP A 65 -17.73 -1.14 8.35
CA ASP A 65 -18.31 0.10 8.90
C ASP A 65 -17.55 1.32 8.39
N PHE A 66 -18.25 2.46 8.26
CA PHE A 66 -17.70 3.72 7.80
C PHE A 66 -18.33 4.88 8.57
N ASP A 67 -17.77 5.19 9.75
CA ASP A 67 -18.23 6.29 10.62
C ASP A 67 -17.39 7.54 10.43
N ILE A 68 -17.57 8.21 9.27
CA ILE A 68 -16.94 9.47 8.92
C ILE A 68 -18.03 10.54 8.74
N ASP A 69 -18.05 11.50 9.66
CA ASP A 69 -18.90 12.68 9.57
C ASP A 69 -18.02 13.94 9.55
N TRP A 70 -17.82 14.50 8.38
CA TRP A 70 -16.99 15.68 8.20
C TRP A 70 -17.52 16.93 8.89
N LYS A 71 -18.83 17.03 9.13
CA LYS A 71 -19.42 18.13 9.91
C LYS A 71 -19.02 18.02 11.38
N LYS A 72 -19.02 16.81 11.96
CA LYS A 72 -18.54 16.57 13.32
C LYS A 72 -17.04 16.84 13.46
N ILE A 73 -16.24 16.47 12.44
CA ILE A 73 -14.80 16.75 12.42
C ILE A 73 -14.59 18.27 12.34
N LYS A 74 -15.30 18.98 11.45
CA LYS A 74 -15.27 20.45 11.35
C LYS A 74 -15.67 21.10 12.67
N SER A 75 -16.75 20.64 13.31
CA SER A 75 -17.17 21.15 14.60
C SER A 75 -16.06 21.04 15.65
N ALA A 76 -15.36 19.90 15.73
CA ALA A 76 -14.22 19.75 16.62
C ALA A 76 -13.06 20.71 16.29
N CYS A 77 -12.77 20.94 14.99
CA CYS A 77 -11.78 21.96 14.58
C CYS A 77 -12.18 23.36 15.04
N MET A 78 -13.44 23.72 14.87
CA MET A 78 -13.93 25.06 15.28
C MET A 78 -13.92 25.25 16.78
N THR A 79 -14.22 24.20 17.57
CA THR A 79 -14.10 24.21 19.03
C THR A 79 -12.68 24.55 19.48
N THR A 80 -11.63 24.05 18.80
CA THR A 80 -10.23 24.34 19.18
C THR A 80 -9.85 25.82 19.05
N ILE A 81 -10.58 26.58 18.28
CA ILE A 81 -10.38 28.03 18.05
C ILE A 81 -11.52 28.88 18.63
N SER A 82 -12.34 28.28 19.52
CA SER A 82 -13.47 28.96 20.20
C SER A 82 -14.47 29.60 19.22
N LYS A 83 -14.78 28.91 18.11
CA LYS A 83 -15.77 29.32 17.13
C LYS A 83 -16.85 28.25 16.95
N GLU A 84 -18.03 28.69 16.51
CA GLU A 84 -19.10 27.76 16.12
C GLU A 84 -18.88 27.26 14.68
N ALA A 85 -19.22 26.00 14.45
CA ALA A 85 -19.20 25.41 13.13
C ALA A 85 -20.54 25.72 12.45
N GLY A 86 -20.51 26.36 11.28
CA GLY A 86 -21.71 26.46 10.45
C GLY A 86 -22.07 25.09 9.85
N ASP A 87 -23.32 24.93 9.43
CA ASP A 87 -23.91 23.67 8.92
C ASP A 87 -23.39 23.22 7.54
N LYS A 88 -22.62 24.06 6.87
CA LYS A 88 -22.10 23.78 5.53
C LYS A 88 -21.09 22.65 5.55
N GLU A 89 -21.30 21.66 4.66
CA GLU A 89 -20.32 20.59 4.41
C GLU A 89 -18.94 21.15 4.03
N PRO A 90 -17.85 20.63 4.59
CA PRO A 90 -16.50 21.04 4.21
C PRO A 90 -16.19 20.72 2.74
N SER A 91 -15.49 21.64 2.07
CA SER A 91 -15.01 21.40 0.70
C SER A 91 -13.87 20.38 0.66
N HIS A 92 -13.63 19.76 -0.50
CA HIS A 92 -12.48 18.87 -0.73
C HIS A 92 -11.15 19.56 -0.37
N GLU A 93 -10.98 20.80 -0.76
CA GLU A 93 -9.77 21.58 -0.43
C GLU A 93 -9.56 21.69 1.09
N TRP A 94 -10.63 21.99 1.84
CA TRP A 94 -10.56 22.07 3.30
C TRP A 94 -10.23 20.71 3.93
N LYS A 95 -10.88 19.63 3.47
CA LYS A 95 -10.62 18.26 3.93
C LYS A 95 -9.17 17.88 3.71
N ARG A 96 -8.64 18.09 2.49
CA ARG A 96 -7.25 17.77 2.14
C ARG A 96 -6.24 18.58 2.94
N LYS A 97 -6.45 19.88 3.14
CA LYS A 97 -5.61 20.71 4.02
C LYS A 97 -5.59 20.19 5.46
N LEU A 98 -6.75 19.80 6.00
CA LEU A 98 -6.84 19.24 7.34
C LEU A 98 -6.11 17.90 7.46
N LEU A 99 -6.25 17.03 6.46
CA LEU A 99 -5.59 15.72 6.41
C LEU A 99 -4.07 15.84 6.31
N LEU A 100 -3.56 16.79 5.51
CA LEU A 100 -2.12 17.08 5.42
C LEU A 100 -1.54 17.66 6.71
N ALA A 101 -2.30 18.54 7.36
CA ALA A 101 -1.90 19.13 8.63
C ALA A 101 -1.99 18.16 9.81
N GLU A 102 -2.67 17.03 9.62
CA GLU A 102 -2.84 15.96 10.62
C GLU A 102 -3.38 16.48 11.96
N HIS A 103 -4.28 17.45 11.91
CA HIS A 103 -4.89 18.00 13.12
C HIS A 103 -5.73 16.94 13.84
N SER A 104 -5.63 16.91 15.16
CA SER A 104 -6.26 15.89 16.02
C SER A 104 -7.75 15.61 15.76
N PRO A 105 -8.60 16.57 15.31
CA PRO A 105 -9.99 16.26 14.99
C PRO A 105 -10.22 15.19 13.94
N VAL A 106 -9.27 14.91 13.04
CA VAL A 106 -9.39 13.83 12.06
C VAL A 106 -9.50 12.44 12.72
N ARG A 107 -9.07 12.31 13.98
CA ARG A 107 -9.17 11.06 14.75
C ARG A 107 -10.59 10.69 15.17
N ARG A 108 -11.57 11.59 14.94
CA ARG A 108 -12.99 11.31 15.23
C ARG A 108 -13.64 10.38 14.21
N GLY A 109 -13.12 10.33 13.00
CA GLY A 109 -13.62 9.43 11.98
C GLY A 109 -12.95 8.08 12.08
N THR A 110 -13.74 7.00 12.01
CA THR A 110 -13.27 5.60 12.04
C THR A 110 -13.77 4.82 10.84
N ILE A 111 -13.00 3.84 10.41
CA ILE A 111 -13.34 2.92 9.33
C ILE A 111 -12.99 1.52 9.79
N SER A 112 -13.92 0.58 9.60
CA SER A 112 -13.69 -0.84 9.86
C SER A 112 -13.69 -1.62 8.56
N TRP A 113 -12.79 -2.59 8.45
CA TRP A 113 -12.71 -3.48 7.30
C TRP A 113 -12.33 -4.89 7.72
N LYS A 114 -12.67 -5.84 6.85
CA LYS A 114 -12.39 -7.25 7.05
C LYS A 114 -11.73 -7.86 5.82
N TRP A 115 -10.75 -8.73 6.07
CA TRP A 115 -10.25 -9.71 5.11
C TRP A 115 -10.74 -11.09 5.55
N GLU A 116 -11.53 -11.73 4.69
CA GLU A 116 -11.98 -13.11 4.96
C GLU A 116 -10.80 -14.09 4.90
N GLN A 117 -9.82 -13.78 4.07
CA GLN A 117 -8.64 -14.63 3.85
C GLN A 117 -7.39 -13.75 3.69
N ILE A 118 -6.63 -13.61 4.77
CA ILE A 118 -5.30 -13.01 4.75
C ILE A 118 -4.28 -14.07 5.20
N PRO A 119 -3.10 -14.24 4.53
CA PRO A 119 -2.07 -15.11 5.03
C PRO A 119 -1.65 -14.69 6.44
N TYR A 120 -1.49 -15.66 7.35
CA TYR A 120 -1.13 -15.37 8.74
C TYR A 120 0.14 -14.51 8.85
N ALA A 121 1.19 -14.82 8.06
CA ALA A 121 2.40 -14.00 8.01
C ALA A 121 2.11 -12.53 7.65
N ILE A 122 1.14 -12.28 6.74
CA ILE A 122 0.78 -10.91 6.34
C ILE A 122 -0.03 -10.22 7.43
N SER A 123 -0.92 -10.93 8.11
CA SER A 123 -1.66 -10.37 9.25
C SER A 123 -0.73 -9.83 10.34
N THR A 124 0.42 -10.50 10.58
CA THR A 124 1.41 -10.06 11.57
C THR A 124 2.02 -8.70 11.25
N HIS A 125 2.05 -8.29 9.98
CA HIS A 125 2.52 -6.95 9.61
C HIS A 125 1.54 -5.86 10.00
N PHE A 126 0.24 -6.16 10.02
CA PHE A 126 -0.81 -5.20 10.38
C PHE A 126 -1.01 -5.12 11.90
N VAL A 127 -0.86 -6.23 12.65
CA VAL A 127 -0.99 -6.19 14.11
C VAL A 127 0.07 -5.34 14.81
N ARG A 128 1.15 -4.97 14.11
CA ARG A 128 2.18 -4.05 14.64
C ARG A 128 1.76 -2.59 14.69
N HIS A 129 0.64 -2.24 14.07
CA HIS A 129 0.06 -0.90 14.19
C HIS A 129 -0.85 -0.87 15.42
N HIS A 130 -0.61 0.07 16.34
CA HIS A 130 -1.30 0.12 17.64
C HIS A 130 -2.05 1.42 17.86
N GLU A 131 -1.52 2.55 17.41
CA GLU A 131 -2.10 3.86 17.69
C GLU A 131 -3.34 4.09 16.82
N GLY A 132 -4.50 4.20 17.47
CA GLY A 132 -5.78 4.43 16.81
C GLY A 132 -6.26 3.26 15.95
N VAL A 133 -5.86 2.03 16.30
CA VAL A 133 -6.16 0.80 15.57
C VAL A 133 -6.61 -0.29 16.53
N GLU A 134 -7.80 -0.83 16.28
CA GLU A 134 -8.26 -2.07 16.87
C GLU A 134 -8.16 -3.21 15.85
N LYS A 135 -7.99 -4.44 16.31
CA LYS A 135 -7.72 -5.59 15.42
C LYS A 135 -8.09 -6.92 16.03
N TRP A 136 -8.74 -7.75 15.23
CA TRP A 136 -9.19 -9.08 15.59
C TRP A 136 -8.73 -10.08 14.53
N VAL A 137 -7.90 -11.04 14.93
CA VAL A 137 -7.32 -12.04 14.02
C VAL A 137 -7.88 -13.41 14.38
N GLY A 138 -8.29 -14.16 13.38
CA GLY A 138 -8.82 -15.51 13.55
C GLY A 138 -7.84 -16.43 14.28
N THR A 139 -8.35 -17.12 15.28
CA THR A 139 -7.55 -18.09 16.05
C THR A 139 -7.40 -19.42 15.31
N SER A 140 -6.33 -20.15 15.60
CA SER A 140 -6.14 -21.52 15.18
C SER A 140 -6.23 -22.52 16.35
N ARG A 141 -6.86 -22.13 17.46
CA ARG A 141 -7.02 -22.98 18.64
C ARG A 141 -7.99 -24.14 18.36
N PRO A 142 -7.60 -25.42 18.65
CA PRO A 142 -8.46 -26.58 18.36
C PRO A 142 -9.78 -26.60 19.15
N ASP A 143 -9.80 -25.95 20.31
CA ASP A 143 -11.00 -25.82 21.15
C ASP A 143 -12.03 -24.81 20.65
N ARG A 144 -11.68 -24.03 19.63
CA ARG A 144 -12.52 -22.96 19.06
C ARG A 144 -12.67 -23.01 17.54
N THR A 145 -12.00 -23.96 16.89
CA THR A 145 -11.99 -24.09 15.43
C THR A 145 -11.99 -25.58 15.05
N ASP A 146 -12.33 -25.89 13.81
CA ASP A 146 -12.28 -27.25 13.26
C ASP A 146 -10.84 -27.74 12.97
N ILE A 147 -9.83 -26.98 13.37
CA ILE A 147 -8.43 -27.28 13.15
C ILE A 147 -7.98 -28.32 14.17
N LYS A 148 -7.94 -29.59 13.76
CA LYS A 148 -7.57 -30.71 14.65
C LYS A 148 -6.09 -30.70 15.05
N ASP A 149 -5.21 -30.30 14.13
CA ASP A 149 -3.75 -30.36 14.33
C ASP A 149 -3.07 -29.03 13.92
N ARG A 150 -2.70 -28.24 14.92
CA ARG A 150 -2.01 -26.97 14.74
C ARG A 150 -0.59 -27.11 14.18
N SER A 151 0.07 -28.24 14.40
CA SER A 151 1.45 -28.45 13.96
C SER A 151 1.59 -28.49 12.44
N LYS A 152 0.52 -28.78 11.73
CA LYS A 152 0.46 -28.79 10.27
C LYS A 152 0.22 -27.41 9.64
N ARG A 153 -0.05 -26.39 10.44
CA ARG A 153 -0.27 -25.04 9.92
C ARG A 153 1.05 -24.39 9.57
N THR A 154 0.98 -23.61 8.49
CA THR A 154 2.09 -22.79 8.00
C THR A 154 1.77 -21.30 8.18
N GLN A 155 2.79 -20.47 8.08
CA GLN A 155 2.60 -19.00 8.10
C GLN A 155 1.82 -18.48 6.88
N MET A 156 1.72 -19.29 5.82
CA MET A 156 0.99 -18.94 4.59
C MET A 156 -0.47 -19.38 4.60
N ASP A 157 -0.91 -20.06 5.67
CA ASP A 157 -2.32 -20.41 5.83
C ASP A 157 -3.16 -19.15 6.06
N TYR A 158 -4.35 -19.16 5.48
CA TYR A 158 -5.26 -18.03 5.59
C TYR A 158 -5.97 -18.00 6.94
N VAL A 159 -6.16 -16.78 7.44
CA VAL A 159 -6.98 -16.46 8.61
C VAL A 159 -7.91 -15.30 8.28
N PRO A 160 -9.10 -15.21 8.87
CA PRO A 160 -9.87 -13.98 8.81
C PRO A 160 -9.22 -12.93 9.72
N MET A 161 -9.26 -11.67 9.29
CA MET A 161 -8.78 -10.55 10.10
C MET A 161 -9.71 -9.37 9.90
N GLU A 162 -10.13 -8.77 10.99
CA GLU A 162 -10.89 -7.53 11.03
C GLU A 162 -10.07 -6.45 11.72
N MET A 163 -10.16 -5.23 11.21
CA MET A 163 -9.49 -4.07 11.77
C MET A 163 -10.44 -2.88 11.76
N GLU A 164 -10.27 -2.04 12.76
CA GLU A 164 -10.85 -0.70 12.83
C GLU A 164 -9.72 0.31 13.03
N ALA A 165 -9.77 1.43 12.33
CA ALA A 165 -8.78 2.47 12.46
C ALA A 165 -9.39 3.86 12.29
N ASN A 166 -8.90 4.84 13.05
CA ASN A 166 -9.22 6.23 12.79
C ASN A 166 -8.45 6.75 11.56
N ILE A 167 -8.88 7.89 11.01
CA ILE A 167 -8.28 8.46 9.79
C ILE A 167 -6.77 8.68 9.95
N GLN A 168 -6.29 9.16 11.11
CA GLN A 168 -4.85 9.34 11.33
C GLN A 168 -4.08 8.03 11.26
N ALA A 169 -4.66 6.97 11.82
CA ALA A 169 -4.05 5.65 11.79
C ALA A 169 -3.98 5.10 10.35
N LEU A 170 -5.02 5.30 9.52
CA LEU A 170 -5.00 4.92 8.11
C LEU A 170 -3.85 5.61 7.36
N ILE A 171 -3.64 6.91 7.60
CA ILE A 171 -2.52 7.66 7.03
C ILE A 171 -1.18 7.06 7.49
N ASN A 172 -1.03 6.78 8.78
CA ASN A 172 0.21 6.23 9.36
C ASN A 172 0.52 4.81 8.84
N ILE A 173 -0.51 3.96 8.70
CA ILE A 173 -0.37 2.63 8.08
C ILE A 173 0.08 2.78 6.63
N SER A 174 -0.53 3.69 5.87
CA SER A 174 -0.24 3.92 4.45
C SER A 174 1.20 4.32 4.22
N ARG A 175 1.76 5.18 5.06
CA ARG A 175 3.17 5.60 5.01
C ARG A 175 4.14 4.43 4.99
N LYS A 176 3.85 3.41 5.78
CA LYS A 176 4.70 2.22 5.90
C LYS A 176 4.32 1.11 4.93
N ARG A 177 3.02 0.88 4.69
CA ARG A 177 2.55 -0.26 3.90
C ARG A 177 2.44 0.02 2.40
N LEU A 178 2.51 1.28 1.97
CA LEU A 178 2.67 1.63 0.56
C LEU A 178 4.13 1.73 0.11
N CYS A 179 5.08 1.79 1.05
CA CYS A 179 6.50 1.81 0.74
C CYS A 179 6.93 0.56 -0.03
N ASN A 180 7.79 0.72 -1.05
CA ASN A 180 8.28 -0.42 -1.82
C ASN A 180 9.24 -1.33 -1.04
N CYS A 181 9.79 -0.87 0.09
CA CYS A 181 10.50 -1.74 1.03
C CYS A 181 9.58 -2.66 1.85
N ALA A 182 8.26 -2.40 1.86
CA ALA A 182 7.31 -3.31 2.48
C ALA A 182 7.11 -4.57 1.63
N ASP A 183 6.77 -5.67 2.28
CA ASP A 183 6.46 -6.92 1.59
C ASP A 183 5.40 -6.72 0.49
N PRO A 184 5.61 -7.23 -0.74
CA PRO A 184 4.69 -7.00 -1.87
C PRO A 184 3.26 -7.49 -1.61
N THR A 185 3.10 -8.61 -0.89
CA THR A 185 1.78 -9.14 -0.55
C THR A 185 1.08 -8.23 0.46
N THR A 186 1.81 -7.73 1.45
CA THR A 186 1.29 -6.74 2.41
C THR A 186 0.81 -5.48 1.70
N ARG A 187 1.60 -4.96 0.74
CA ARG A 187 1.18 -3.81 -0.08
C ARG A 187 -0.10 -4.08 -0.86
N LEU A 188 -0.22 -5.29 -1.43
CA LEU A 188 -1.42 -5.69 -2.17
C LEU A 188 -2.67 -5.65 -1.29
N TYR A 189 -2.60 -6.25 -0.10
CA TYR A 189 -3.71 -6.25 0.85
C TYR A 189 -4.07 -4.82 1.30
N TRP A 190 -3.06 -3.98 1.56
CA TRP A 190 -3.30 -2.60 1.95
C TRP A 190 -3.90 -1.76 0.81
N LYS A 191 -3.39 -1.90 -0.41
CA LYS A 191 -3.98 -1.23 -1.58
C LYS A 191 -5.44 -1.59 -1.78
N ALA A 192 -5.83 -2.85 -1.55
CA ALA A 192 -7.22 -3.28 -1.68
C ALA A 192 -8.13 -2.60 -0.64
N VAL A 193 -7.66 -2.37 0.60
CA VAL A 193 -8.39 -1.56 1.59
C VAL A 193 -8.59 -0.13 1.10
N LEU A 194 -7.52 0.50 0.62
CA LEU A 194 -7.61 1.88 0.16
C LEU A 194 -8.50 2.04 -1.06
N GLU A 195 -8.48 1.10 -2.01
CA GLU A 195 -9.41 1.12 -3.15
C GLU A 195 -10.87 0.96 -2.69
N ALA A 196 -11.11 0.14 -1.66
CA ALA A 196 -12.46 0.04 -1.08
C ALA A 196 -12.86 1.34 -0.35
N ILE A 197 -11.95 2.00 0.37
CA ILE A 197 -12.20 3.30 1.02
C ILE A 197 -12.51 4.39 0.00
N LYS A 198 -11.87 4.37 -1.17
CA LYS A 198 -12.09 5.35 -2.24
C LYS A 198 -13.55 5.49 -2.65
N GLU A 199 -14.30 4.39 -2.63
CA GLU A 199 -15.73 4.37 -2.97
C GLU A 199 -16.58 5.16 -1.96
N TYR A 200 -16.07 5.38 -0.74
CA TYR A 200 -16.75 6.12 0.32
C TYR A 200 -16.22 7.55 0.48
N ASP A 201 -14.89 7.73 0.41
CA ASP A 201 -14.24 9.03 0.60
C ASP A 201 -12.92 9.14 -0.17
N GLU A 202 -12.95 9.93 -1.23
CA GLU A 202 -11.80 10.16 -2.11
C GLU A 202 -10.70 11.00 -1.43
N ASP A 203 -11.04 11.89 -0.49
CA ASP A 203 -10.06 12.75 0.18
C ASP A 203 -9.22 11.95 1.19
N ILE A 204 -9.83 11.00 1.90
CA ILE A 204 -9.09 10.07 2.76
C ILE A 204 -8.18 9.18 1.92
N TYR A 205 -8.68 8.64 0.80
CA TYR A 205 -7.87 7.86 -0.15
C TYR A 205 -6.68 8.69 -0.66
N TRP A 206 -6.92 9.93 -1.06
CA TRP A 206 -5.90 10.87 -1.54
C TRP A 206 -4.81 11.11 -0.50
N ALA A 207 -5.15 11.23 0.78
CA ALA A 207 -4.21 11.47 1.85
C ALA A 207 -3.32 10.26 2.19
N CYS A 208 -3.73 9.06 1.77
CA CYS A 208 -3.02 7.82 2.04
C CYS A 208 -1.89 7.57 1.02
N VAL A 209 -0.69 8.08 1.31
CA VAL A 209 0.51 7.98 0.47
C VAL A 209 1.68 7.34 1.22
N PRO A 210 2.73 6.84 0.54
CA PRO A 210 3.96 6.38 1.19
C PRO A 210 4.73 7.56 1.80
N GLU A 211 5.52 7.29 2.85
CA GLU A 211 6.24 8.32 3.61
C GLU A 211 7.14 9.20 2.75
N CYS A 212 7.80 8.64 1.74
CA CYS A 212 8.69 9.40 0.86
C CYS A 212 7.97 10.51 0.07
N ILE A 213 6.70 10.32 -0.28
CA ILE A 213 5.86 11.36 -0.93
C ILE A 213 5.57 12.49 0.06
N ARG A 214 5.25 12.15 1.31
CA ARG A 214 5.03 13.13 2.37
C ARG A 214 6.27 13.97 2.66
N CYS A 215 7.40 13.29 2.88
CA CYS A 215 8.65 13.95 3.27
C CYS A 215 9.35 14.69 2.13
N GLY A 216 9.04 14.37 0.86
CA GLY A 216 9.84 14.88 -0.26
C GLY A 216 11.22 14.23 -0.35
N GLY A 217 11.33 12.96 0.06
CA GLY A 217 12.55 12.17 0.08
C GLY A 217 12.38 10.85 0.79
N CYS A 218 13.29 9.90 0.59
CA CYS A 218 13.21 8.59 1.24
C CYS A 218 13.78 8.64 2.67
N PRO A 219 12.97 8.40 3.74
CA PRO A 219 13.47 8.39 5.11
C PRO A 219 13.93 7.00 5.58
N GLU A 220 13.84 5.96 4.74
CA GLU A 220 14.21 4.60 5.13
C GLU A 220 15.74 4.44 5.19
N TYR A 221 16.23 3.61 6.12
CA TYR A 221 17.65 3.32 6.29
C TYR A 221 18.31 2.84 4.98
N LYS A 222 17.59 2.01 4.20
CA LYS A 222 17.96 1.58 2.85
C LYS A 222 16.87 1.99 1.89
N THR A 223 17.20 2.90 0.97
CA THR A 223 16.24 3.34 -0.05
C THR A 223 15.88 2.23 -1.01
N CYS A 224 14.63 2.25 -1.50
CA CYS A 224 14.18 1.42 -2.63
C CYS A 224 14.31 2.13 -3.99
N GLY A 225 14.81 3.36 -4.04
CA GLY A 225 14.94 4.17 -5.26
C GLY A 225 13.63 4.74 -5.82
N TYR A 226 12.47 4.39 -5.25
CA TYR A 226 11.19 4.84 -5.80
C TYR A 226 11.06 6.38 -5.85
N TYR A 227 11.44 7.08 -4.77
CA TYR A 227 11.32 8.54 -4.74
C TYR A 227 12.27 9.22 -5.73
N ASP A 228 13.45 8.66 -5.96
CA ASP A 228 14.42 9.20 -6.91
C ASP A 228 13.87 9.15 -8.36
N ILE A 229 13.12 8.09 -8.69
CA ILE A 229 12.44 7.98 -9.98
C ILE A 229 11.23 8.91 -10.03
N PHE A 230 10.40 8.91 -8.99
CA PHE A 230 9.22 9.75 -8.91
C PHE A 230 9.55 11.24 -9.03
N SER A 231 10.58 11.72 -8.30
CA SER A 231 10.99 13.11 -8.28
C SER A 231 11.54 13.62 -9.63
N LYS A 232 12.10 12.75 -10.47
CA LYS A 232 12.53 13.11 -11.84
C LYS A 232 11.35 13.58 -12.72
N ASN A 233 10.12 13.14 -12.39
CA ASN A 233 8.90 13.52 -13.12
C ASN A 233 8.23 14.77 -12.53
N LEU A 234 8.82 15.39 -11.52
CA LEU A 234 8.31 16.58 -10.84
C LEU A 234 9.10 17.83 -11.27
N THR A 235 8.39 18.92 -11.45
CA THR A 235 9.03 20.25 -11.53
C THR A 235 9.65 20.62 -10.17
N PRO A 236 10.60 21.56 -10.10
CA PRO A 236 11.16 22.04 -8.83
C PRO A 236 10.08 22.55 -7.85
N GLU A 237 9.03 23.17 -8.35
CA GLU A 237 7.89 23.64 -7.54
C GLU A 237 7.08 22.46 -6.97
N GLU A 238 6.80 21.46 -7.78
CA GLU A 238 6.08 20.24 -7.35
C GLU A 238 6.90 19.42 -6.34
N GLN A 239 8.23 19.46 -6.40
CA GLN A 239 9.08 18.79 -5.41
C GLN A 239 8.98 19.44 -4.02
N ILE A 240 8.81 20.75 -3.94
CA ILE A 240 8.72 21.49 -2.68
C ILE A 240 7.29 21.45 -2.13
N ASP A 241 6.28 21.58 -2.99
CA ASP A 241 4.88 21.64 -2.59
C ASP A 241 4.32 20.27 -2.26
N ILE A 242 3.98 20.05 -0.99
CA ILE A 242 3.42 18.78 -0.52
C ILE A 242 2.08 18.44 -1.19
N HIS A 243 1.19 19.40 -1.44
CA HIS A 243 -0.09 19.17 -2.11
C HIS A 243 0.14 18.66 -3.54
N LYS A 244 1.03 19.30 -4.29
CA LYS A 244 1.37 18.91 -5.66
C LYS A 244 2.00 17.52 -5.72
N ARG A 245 2.86 17.16 -4.74
CA ARG A 245 3.41 15.79 -4.65
C ARG A 245 2.32 14.74 -4.44
N TYR A 246 1.34 15.02 -3.57
CA TYR A 246 0.21 14.12 -3.32
C TYR A 246 -0.66 13.97 -4.56
N ASP A 247 -1.00 15.07 -5.24
CA ASP A 247 -1.78 15.06 -6.48
C ASP A 247 -1.07 14.21 -7.54
N LYS A 248 0.22 14.44 -7.75
CA LYS A 248 1.01 13.71 -8.74
C LYS A 248 1.09 12.21 -8.45
N TYR A 249 1.30 11.85 -7.19
CA TYR A 249 1.31 10.45 -6.78
C TYR A 249 -0.04 9.75 -7.05
N ASN A 250 -1.15 10.44 -6.75
CA ASN A 250 -2.48 9.89 -6.98
C ASN A 250 -2.82 9.79 -8.48
N GLU A 251 -2.36 10.72 -9.33
CA GLU A 251 -2.46 10.61 -10.79
C GLU A 251 -1.74 9.38 -11.32
N GLU A 252 -0.49 9.12 -10.89
CA GLU A 252 0.28 7.94 -11.30
C GLU A 252 -0.37 6.64 -10.81
N ARG A 253 -0.90 6.65 -9.58
CA ARG A 253 -1.62 5.52 -8.99
C ARG A 253 -2.84 5.11 -9.82
N VAL A 254 -3.61 6.07 -10.32
CA VAL A 254 -4.77 5.83 -11.19
C VAL A 254 -4.34 5.28 -12.55
N LYS A 255 -3.29 5.84 -13.18
CA LYS A 255 -2.75 5.34 -14.46
C LYS A 255 -2.30 3.88 -14.37
N THR A 256 -1.64 3.51 -13.28
CA THR A 256 -1.19 2.13 -13.05
C THR A 256 -2.34 1.13 -12.92
N LEU A 257 -3.49 1.56 -12.42
CA LEU A 257 -4.70 0.73 -12.29
C LEU A 257 -5.42 0.57 -13.63
N SER A 258 -5.45 1.60 -14.47
CA SER A 258 -6.10 1.55 -15.78
C SER A 258 -5.36 0.67 -16.80
N LEU A 259 -4.04 0.51 -16.68
CA LEU A 259 -3.23 -0.37 -17.52
C LEU A 259 -3.36 -1.87 -17.17
N LYS A 260 -4.07 -2.22 -16.07
CA LYS A 260 -4.28 -3.60 -15.62
C LYS A 260 -5.67 -4.15 -15.94
N LYS A 261 -6.53 -3.35 -16.57
CA LYS A 261 -7.82 -3.79 -17.13
C LYS A 261 -7.64 -4.20 -18.58
#